data_cbf5221b68f7685449b3e06ce198e5d4
#
_entry.id   cbf5221b68f7685449b3e06ce198e5d4
#
_cell.length_a   1.000
_cell.length_b   1.000
_cell.length_c   1.000
_cell.angle_alpha   90.00
_cell.angle_beta   90.00
_cell.angle_gamma   90.00
#
_symmetry.space_group_name_H-M   'P 1'
#
loop_
_entity.id
_entity.type
_entity.pdbx_description
1 polymer ?
#
loop_
_entity_poly.entity_id
_entity_poly.type
_entity_poly.pdbx_seq_one_letter_code
_entity_poly.pdbx_strand_id
1 'polypeptide(L)'
;MLSQTTKGATHTMPILRGKNVLLRPYRRSDLPGILSWTNDTEATRYLTEIFDQPYTEKNGEDFLNYALSGGSERMMFVMADPVTEEYWGQISLEHISRRDGTAEVGVVLAKEEHRGKGIGREALSLLLRYAFDSLGLRRVELTVFAENSRARLCYLKAGFIEEGVARQKTWKNGKFHDVVSMAVLRDEWAKREEQA
;
A
#
# COMPACT_ATOMS: atom_id res chain seq x y z
N MET A 1 -37.77 -23.45 -3.17
CA MET A 1 -36.73 -24.27 -3.84
C MET A 1 -36.15 -23.48 -4.97
N LEU A 2 -34.93 -23.07 -4.85
CA LEU A 2 -33.89 -22.97 -5.88
C LEU A 2 -32.72 -22.23 -5.23
N SER A 3 -31.78 -23.04 -4.77
CA SER A 3 -30.44 -22.61 -4.35
C SER A 3 -29.73 -22.02 -5.57
N GLN A 4 -29.55 -20.71 -5.62
CA GLN A 4 -28.58 -20.09 -6.52
C GLN A 4 -27.26 -19.99 -5.81
N THR A 5 -26.41 -20.98 -6.06
CA THR A 5 -24.99 -20.96 -5.75
C THR A 5 -24.36 -19.85 -6.61
N THR A 6 -24.12 -18.69 -6.03
CA THR A 6 -23.30 -17.65 -6.65
C THR A 6 -21.88 -18.19 -6.78
N LYS A 7 -21.52 -18.63 -8.00
CA LYS A 7 -20.15 -18.93 -8.38
C LYS A 7 -19.32 -17.66 -8.11
N GLY A 8 -18.35 -17.77 -7.18
CA GLY A 8 -17.40 -16.73 -6.91
C GLY A 8 -16.65 -16.35 -8.19
N ALA A 9 -16.87 -15.13 -8.65
CA ALA A 9 -16.03 -14.54 -9.68
C ALA A 9 -14.59 -14.50 -9.14
N THR A 10 -13.70 -15.25 -9.76
CA THR A 10 -12.26 -15.11 -9.54
C THR A 10 -11.88 -13.71 -10.03
N HIS A 11 -11.82 -12.74 -9.09
CA HIS A 11 -11.32 -11.41 -9.39
C HIS A 11 -9.84 -11.52 -9.74
N THR A 12 -9.54 -11.62 -11.02
CA THR A 12 -8.16 -11.50 -11.49
C THR A 12 -7.69 -10.09 -11.15
N MET A 13 -6.63 -9.99 -10.34
CA MET A 13 -6.02 -8.71 -9.96
C MET A 13 -5.56 -7.98 -11.23
N PRO A 14 -5.93 -6.69 -11.41
CA PRO A 14 -5.52 -5.93 -12.59
C PRO A 14 -4.03 -5.60 -12.56
N ILE A 15 -3.49 -5.26 -13.73
CA ILE A 15 -2.19 -4.60 -13.87
C ILE A 15 -2.46 -3.11 -14.11
N LEU A 16 -1.92 -2.24 -13.24
CA LEU A 16 -2.07 -0.79 -13.37
C LEU A 16 -0.74 -0.21 -13.87
N ARG A 17 -0.77 0.37 -15.07
CA ARG A 17 0.44 0.86 -15.74
C ARG A 17 0.61 2.36 -15.55
N GLY A 18 1.72 2.78 -14.96
CA GLY A 18 2.20 4.15 -14.92
C GLY A 18 3.31 4.39 -15.93
N LYS A 19 3.86 5.61 -15.93
CA LYS A 19 5.02 5.97 -16.74
C LYS A 19 6.31 5.39 -16.17
N ASN A 20 6.48 5.47 -14.85
CA ASN A 20 7.72 5.11 -14.16
C ASN A 20 7.54 3.94 -13.19
N VAL A 21 6.34 3.40 -13.04
CA VAL A 21 6.05 2.26 -12.16
C VAL A 21 4.90 1.43 -12.72
N LEU A 22 5.01 0.13 -12.50
CA LEU A 22 3.97 -0.87 -12.78
C LEU A 22 3.43 -1.39 -11.45
N LEU A 23 2.10 -1.42 -11.28
CA LEU A 23 1.47 -2.18 -10.19
C LEU A 23 0.93 -3.48 -10.76
N ARG A 24 1.47 -4.59 -10.30
CA ARG A 24 1.09 -5.93 -10.75
C ARG A 24 0.77 -6.87 -9.59
N PRO A 25 0.02 -7.95 -9.84
CA PRO A 25 -0.14 -9.02 -8.86
C PRO A 25 1.19 -9.61 -8.41
N TYR A 26 1.22 -10.17 -7.20
CA TYR A 26 2.36 -10.95 -6.71
C TYR A 26 2.57 -12.21 -7.53
N ARG A 27 3.84 -12.67 -7.57
CA ARG A 27 4.28 -13.94 -8.17
C ARG A 27 5.15 -14.68 -7.18
N ARG A 28 5.24 -16.00 -7.29
CA ARG A 28 6.16 -16.80 -6.45
C ARG A 28 7.62 -16.33 -6.54
N SER A 29 8.01 -15.84 -7.69
CA SER A 29 9.35 -15.27 -7.94
C SER A 29 9.65 -13.97 -7.21
N ASP A 30 8.68 -13.35 -6.51
CA ASP A 30 8.90 -12.10 -5.77
C ASP A 30 9.50 -12.32 -4.37
N LEU A 31 9.58 -13.56 -3.88
CA LEU A 31 10.10 -13.87 -2.55
C LEU A 31 11.49 -13.27 -2.28
N PRO A 32 12.48 -13.39 -3.17
CA PRO A 32 13.78 -12.74 -2.97
C PRO A 32 13.69 -11.21 -2.86
N GLY A 33 12.81 -10.59 -3.64
CA GLY A 33 12.53 -9.16 -3.58
C GLY A 33 11.94 -8.74 -2.23
N ILE A 34 11.01 -9.52 -1.69
CA ILE A 34 10.43 -9.31 -0.35
C ILE A 34 11.52 -9.41 0.72
N LEU A 35 12.33 -10.46 0.69
CA LEU A 35 13.37 -10.70 1.69
C LEU A 35 14.53 -9.71 1.63
N SER A 36 14.73 -9.03 0.50
CA SER A 36 15.87 -8.13 0.28
C SER A 36 15.88 -6.90 1.20
N TRP A 37 14.74 -6.50 1.76
CA TRP A 37 14.61 -5.30 2.60
C TRP A 37 14.04 -5.54 4.00
N THR A 38 13.46 -6.71 4.25
CA THR A 38 12.72 -6.99 5.50
C THR A 38 13.60 -7.02 6.74
N ASN A 39 14.91 -7.20 6.59
CA ASN A 39 15.91 -7.09 7.66
C ASN A 39 16.77 -5.80 7.56
N ASP A 40 16.44 -4.89 6.65
CA ASP A 40 17.08 -3.58 6.58
C ASP A 40 16.39 -2.63 7.57
N THR A 41 17.12 -2.19 8.59
CA THR A 41 16.61 -1.34 9.67
C THR A 41 16.12 0.03 9.18
N GLU A 42 16.74 0.58 8.12
CA GLU A 42 16.28 1.85 7.52
C GLU A 42 15.00 1.68 6.68
N ALA A 43 14.85 0.54 6.00
CA ALA A 43 13.63 0.22 5.25
C ALA A 43 12.45 -0.06 6.20
N THR A 44 12.70 -0.72 7.32
CA THR A 44 11.67 -1.15 8.27
C THR A 44 11.42 -0.16 9.41
N ARG A 45 12.21 0.91 9.51
CA ARG A 45 12.22 1.88 10.60
C ARG A 45 10.83 2.39 11.01
N TYR A 46 9.95 2.59 10.06
CA TYR A 46 8.61 3.14 10.24
C TYR A 46 7.50 2.12 9.88
N LEU A 47 7.83 0.83 9.93
CA LEU A 47 6.85 -0.24 9.71
C LEU A 47 6.38 -0.84 11.03
N THR A 48 5.47 -1.79 10.96
CA THR A 48 4.85 -2.48 12.11
C THR A 48 5.87 -3.26 12.95
N GLU A 49 5.47 -3.66 14.16
CA GLU A 49 6.28 -4.41 15.12
C GLU A 49 6.78 -5.77 14.61
N ILE A 50 6.19 -6.33 13.55
CA ILE A 50 6.65 -7.60 12.96
C ILE A 50 8.12 -7.52 12.49
N PHE A 51 8.62 -6.33 12.19
CA PHE A 51 9.99 -6.07 11.76
C PHE A 51 10.94 -5.71 12.93
N ASP A 52 10.49 -5.77 14.18
CA ASP A 52 11.33 -5.57 15.36
C ASP A 52 12.09 -6.85 15.75
N GLN A 53 11.75 -7.97 15.09
CA GLN A 53 12.41 -9.26 15.21
C GLN A 53 13.02 -9.64 13.85
N PRO A 54 14.04 -10.52 13.82
CA PRO A 54 14.60 -11.02 12.57
C PRO A 54 13.51 -11.65 11.69
N TYR A 55 13.37 -11.11 10.49
CA TYR A 55 12.40 -11.60 9.51
C TYR A 55 12.99 -12.79 8.75
N THR A 56 12.40 -13.97 8.92
CA THR A 56 12.89 -15.21 8.35
C THR A 56 12.35 -15.44 6.93
N GLU A 57 12.96 -16.36 6.18
CA GLU A 57 12.43 -16.81 4.90
C GLU A 57 10.99 -17.33 5.01
N LYS A 58 10.71 -18.08 6.09
CA LYS A 58 9.35 -18.56 6.38
C LYS A 58 8.36 -17.40 6.54
N ASN A 59 8.73 -16.32 7.21
CA ASN A 59 7.86 -15.13 7.30
C ASN A 59 7.58 -14.54 5.91
N GLY A 60 8.60 -14.51 5.03
CA GLY A 60 8.44 -14.07 3.64
C GLY A 60 7.51 -14.97 2.84
N GLU A 61 7.63 -16.29 2.98
CA GLU A 61 6.74 -17.26 2.35
C GLU A 61 5.30 -17.11 2.85
N ASP A 62 5.10 -16.99 4.17
CA ASP A 62 3.78 -16.82 4.78
C ASP A 62 3.12 -15.52 4.29
N PHE A 63 3.88 -14.41 4.23
CA PHE A 63 3.42 -13.15 3.65
C PHE A 63 3.08 -13.30 2.16
N LEU A 64 3.93 -13.95 1.37
CA LEU A 64 3.70 -14.16 -0.05
C LEU A 64 2.46 -15.05 -0.29
N ASN A 65 2.28 -16.11 0.51
CA ASN A 65 1.08 -16.93 0.48
C ASN A 65 -0.18 -16.11 0.80
N TYR A 66 -0.10 -15.23 1.82
CA TYR A 66 -1.18 -14.31 2.16
C TYR A 66 -1.50 -13.36 0.99
N ALA A 67 -0.49 -12.77 0.34
CA ALA A 67 -0.67 -11.90 -0.80
C ALA A 67 -1.29 -12.62 -2.01
N LEU A 68 -0.84 -13.84 -2.29
CA LEU A 68 -1.34 -14.68 -3.40
C LEU A 68 -2.75 -15.23 -3.15
N SER A 69 -3.16 -15.41 -1.89
CA SER A 69 -4.50 -15.97 -1.58
C SER A 69 -5.64 -15.02 -1.96
N GLY A 70 -5.34 -13.74 -2.20
CA GLY A 70 -6.33 -12.73 -2.54
C GLY A 70 -7.34 -12.49 -1.41
N GLY A 71 -8.48 -11.90 -1.75
CA GLY A 71 -9.59 -11.66 -0.81
C GLY A 71 -10.42 -10.46 -1.25
N SER A 72 -11.67 -10.37 -0.75
CA SER A 72 -12.56 -9.25 -1.06
C SER A 72 -12.24 -7.98 -0.27
N GLU A 73 -11.52 -8.16 0.84
CA GLU A 73 -11.21 -7.09 1.80
C GLU A 73 -9.80 -6.53 1.64
N ARG A 74 -9.06 -7.00 0.61
CA ARG A 74 -7.71 -6.49 0.32
C ARG A 74 -7.35 -6.61 -1.16
N MET A 75 -6.52 -5.69 -1.61
CA MET A 75 -5.90 -5.69 -2.93
C MET A 75 -4.40 -5.38 -2.76
N MET A 76 -3.54 -6.34 -3.07
CA MET A 76 -2.10 -6.23 -2.82
C MET A 76 -1.32 -6.26 -4.13
N PHE A 77 -0.51 -5.26 -4.38
CA PHE A 77 0.28 -5.12 -5.60
C PHE A 77 1.77 -5.05 -5.30
N VAL A 78 2.55 -5.62 -6.18
CA VAL A 78 3.97 -5.30 -6.31
C VAL A 78 4.11 -3.99 -7.08
N MET A 79 4.89 -3.06 -6.57
CA MET A 79 5.45 -1.96 -7.33
C MET A 79 6.68 -2.49 -8.07
N ALA A 80 6.68 -2.39 -9.39
CA ALA A 80 7.68 -3.00 -10.25
C ALA A 80 8.20 -2.04 -11.30
N ASP A 81 9.36 -2.35 -11.85
CA ASP A 81 9.88 -1.74 -13.06
C ASP A 81 8.86 -1.90 -14.20
N PRO A 82 8.53 -0.84 -14.96
CA PRO A 82 7.51 -0.92 -16.00
C PRO A 82 7.94 -1.76 -17.23
N VAL A 83 9.24 -2.06 -17.38
CA VAL A 83 9.80 -2.80 -18.52
C VAL A 83 10.23 -4.21 -18.11
N THR A 84 11.06 -4.32 -17.06
CA THR A 84 11.61 -5.61 -16.62
C THR A 84 10.68 -6.34 -15.66
N GLU A 85 9.71 -5.64 -15.07
CA GLU A 85 8.80 -6.09 -14.02
C GLU A 85 9.53 -6.52 -12.72
N GLU A 86 10.78 -6.07 -12.53
CA GLU A 86 11.55 -6.30 -11.30
C GLU A 86 10.84 -5.71 -10.09
N TYR A 87 10.88 -6.42 -8.97
CA TYR A 87 10.27 -6.00 -7.70
C TYR A 87 11.02 -4.78 -7.11
N TRP A 88 10.30 -3.68 -6.89
CA TRP A 88 10.80 -2.46 -6.23
C TRP A 88 10.18 -2.20 -4.87
N GLY A 89 9.06 -2.85 -4.58
CA GLY A 89 8.32 -2.67 -3.35
C GLY A 89 6.89 -3.15 -3.46
N GLN A 90 6.06 -2.71 -2.54
CA GLN A 90 4.67 -3.14 -2.45
C GLN A 90 3.73 -2.00 -2.07
N ILE A 91 2.49 -2.11 -2.54
CA ILE A 91 1.40 -1.19 -2.21
C ILE A 91 0.10 -1.97 -2.13
N SER A 92 -0.76 -1.63 -1.18
CA SER A 92 -2.01 -2.35 -0.98
C SER A 92 -3.17 -1.44 -0.59
N LEU A 93 -4.37 -1.92 -0.84
CA LEU A 93 -5.59 -1.51 -0.15
C LEU A 93 -5.96 -2.65 0.80
N GLU A 94 -6.05 -2.34 2.07
CA GLU A 94 -6.42 -3.25 3.15
C GLU A 94 -7.75 -2.82 3.77
N HIS A 95 -8.38 -3.70 4.55
CA HIS A 95 -9.61 -3.43 5.26
C HIS A 95 -10.70 -2.80 4.39
N ILE A 96 -10.82 -3.28 3.13
CA ILE A 96 -11.79 -2.75 2.18
C ILE A 96 -13.21 -3.01 2.71
N SER A 97 -13.89 -1.95 3.13
CA SER A 97 -15.32 -1.98 3.47
C SER A 97 -16.16 -1.50 2.28
N ARG A 98 -16.78 -2.44 1.58
CA ARG A 98 -17.68 -2.09 0.48
C ARG A 98 -18.92 -1.37 0.97
N ARG A 99 -19.37 -1.66 2.21
CA ARG A 99 -20.52 -1.02 2.85
C ARG A 99 -20.24 0.47 3.09
N ASP A 100 -19.09 0.77 3.67
CA ASP A 100 -18.72 2.13 4.04
C ASP A 100 -17.98 2.87 2.92
N GLY A 101 -17.56 2.13 1.88
CA GLY A 101 -16.79 2.68 0.76
C GLY A 101 -15.39 3.13 1.17
N THR A 102 -14.73 2.41 2.09
CA THR A 102 -13.43 2.80 2.65
C THR A 102 -12.37 1.72 2.45
N ALA A 103 -11.10 2.12 2.47
CA ALA A 103 -9.95 1.22 2.55
C ALA A 103 -8.76 1.93 3.19
N GLU A 104 -7.84 1.15 3.74
CA GLU A 104 -6.53 1.62 4.22
C GLU A 104 -5.44 1.35 3.18
N VAL A 105 -4.49 2.29 3.03
CA VAL A 105 -3.31 2.11 2.17
C VAL A 105 -2.10 1.69 3.00
N GLY A 106 -1.44 0.61 2.55
CA GLY A 106 -0.08 0.27 2.94
C GLY A 106 0.89 0.46 1.78
N VAL A 107 2.07 1.04 2.03
CA VAL A 107 3.10 1.22 1.00
C VAL A 107 4.50 1.07 1.55
N VAL A 108 5.32 0.28 0.86
CA VAL A 108 6.75 0.11 1.14
C VAL A 108 7.52 0.16 -0.17
N LEU A 109 8.48 1.09 -0.27
CA LEU A 109 9.46 1.13 -1.35
C LEU A 109 10.76 0.52 -0.83
N ALA A 110 11.08 -0.68 -1.32
CA ALA A 110 12.10 -1.56 -0.76
C ALA A 110 13.51 -0.93 -0.78
N LYS A 111 13.95 -0.46 -1.94
CA LYS A 111 15.31 0.04 -2.13
C LYS A 111 15.38 1.57 -2.05
N GLU A 112 16.42 2.08 -1.40
CA GLU A 112 16.64 3.51 -1.26
C GLU A 112 16.81 4.22 -2.61
N GLU A 113 17.47 3.57 -3.56
CA GLU A 113 17.69 4.09 -4.93
C GLU A 113 16.41 4.46 -5.68
N HIS A 114 15.27 3.86 -5.31
CA HIS A 114 13.96 4.19 -5.91
C HIS A 114 13.24 5.32 -5.17
N ARG A 115 13.74 5.74 -4.00
CA ARG A 115 13.14 6.78 -3.18
C ARG A 115 13.46 8.17 -3.74
N GLY A 116 12.56 9.14 -3.52
CA GLY A 116 12.75 10.52 -3.99
C GLY A 116 12.51 10.76 -5.49
N LYS A 117 12.33 9.71 -6.29
CA LYS A 117 12.13 9.77 -7.76
C LYS A 117 10.66 9.90 -8.21
N GLY A 118 9.74 10.10 -7.27
CA GLY A 118 8.31 10.21 -7.58
C GLY A 118 7.57 8.88 -7.72
N ILE A 119 8.26 7.73 -7.67
CA ILE A 119 7.69 6.38 -7.85
C ILE A 119 6.54 6.13 -6.86
N GLY A 120 6.75 6.39 -5.56
CA GLY A 120 5.71 6.20 -4.55
C GLY A 120 4.48 7.07 -4.78
N ARG A 121 4.65 8.31 -5.23
CA ARG A 121 3.52 9.19 -5.57
C ARG A 121 2.76 8.69 -6.77
N GLU A 122 3.45 8.26 -7.82
CA GLU A 122 2.79 7.71 -9.01
C GLU A 122 2.05 6.41 -8.69
N ALA A 123 2.66 5.52 -7.89
CA ALA A 123 2.02 4.29 -7.41
C ALA A 123 0.73 4.59 -6.62
N LEU A 124 0.78 5.59 -5.71
CA LEU A 124 -0.41 6.05 -4.99
C LEU A 124 -1.49 6.58 -5.94
N SER A 125 -1.14 7.41 -6.93
CA SER A 125 -2.10 7.93 -7.90
C SER A 125 -2.78 6.82 -8.70
N LEU A 126 -2.02 5.80 -9.14
CA LEU A 126 -2.57 4.62 -9.82
C LEU A 126 -3.54 3.84 -8.92
N LEU A 127 -3.15 3.62 -7.67
CA LEU A 127 -3.96 2.89 -6.70
C LEU A 127 -5.23 3.65 -6.34
N LEU A 128 -5.16 4.97 -6.11
CA LEU A 128 -6.30 5.82 -5.81
C LEU A 128 -7.30 5.86 -6.98
N ARG A 129 -6.80 6.00 -8.21
CA ARG A 129 -7.65 5.90 -9.41
C ARG A 129 -8.39 4.57 -9.45
N TYR A 130 -7.69 3.46 -9.22
CA TYR A 130 -8.32 2.15 -9.15
C TYR A 130 -9.34 2.04 -8.01
N ALA A 131 -9.01 2.55 -6.82
CA ALA A 131 -9.90 2.56 -5.66
C ALA A 131 -11.20 3.33 -5.92
N PHE A 132 -11.11 4.52 -6.50
CA PHE A 132 -12.26 5.40 -6.71
C PHE A 132 -13.07 5.04 -7.96
N ASP A 133 -12.40 4.77 -9.09
CA ASP A 133 -13.09 4.56 -10.35
C ASP A 133 -13.54 3.11 -10.54
N SER A 134 -12.74 2.14 -10.12
CA SER A 134 -13.02 0.72 -10.36
C SER A 134 -13.69 0.04 -9.18
N LEU A 135 -13.25 0.31 -7.94
CA LEU A 135 -13.84 -0.30 -6.74
C LEU A 135 -15.01 0.50 -6.17
N GLY A 136 -15.20 1.75 -6.61
CA GLY A 136 -16.27 2.60 -6.16
C GLY A 136 -16.11 3.11 -4.73
N LEU A 137 -14.90 3.08 -4.18
CA LEU A 137 -14.64 3.61 -2.85
C LEU A 137 -14.86 5.12 -2.81
N ARG A 138 -15.16 5.65 -1.64
CA ARG A 138 -15.35 7.09 -1.41
C ARG A 138 -14.26 7.71 -0.55
N ARG A 139 -13.48 6.90 0.18
CA ARG A 139 -12.43 7.32 1.10
C ARG A 139 -11.30 6.29 1.13
N VAL A 140 -10.09 6.78 1.04
CA VAL A 140 -8.88 5.98 1.26
C VAL A 140 -8.06 6.66 2.35
N GLU A 141 -7.64 5.90 3.35
CA GLU A 141 -6.95 6.42 4.52
C GLU A 141 -5.66 5.68 4.81
N LEU A 142 -4.84 6.25 5.66
CA LEU A 142 -3.60 5.65 6.14
C LEU A 142 -3.20 6.23 7.49
N THR A 143 -2.27 5.56 8.14
CA THR A 143 -1.55 6.13 9.28
C THR A 143 -0.06 6.17 8.99
N VAL A 144 0.63 7.17 9.54
CA VAL A 144 2.06 7.37 9.34
C VAL A 144 2.71 7.93 10.61
N PHE A 145 3.94 7.50 10.92
CA PHE A 145 4.71 8.09 12.02
C PHE A 145 4.91 9.58 11.79
N ALA A 146 4.62 10.43 12.78
CA ALA A 146 4.71 11.88 12.67
C ALA A 146 6.09 12.37 12.20
N GLU A 147 7.15 11.66 12.58
CA GLU A 147 8.53 11.93 12.21
C GLU A 147 8.94 11.39 10.84
N ASN A 148 8.10 10.60 10.16
CA ASN A 148 8.34 10.17 8.79
C ASN A 148 7.96 11.27 7.78
N SER A 149 8.69 12.38 7.83
CA SER A 149 8.42 13.57 7.02
C SER A 149 8.39 13.29 5.52
N ARG A 150 9.25 12.35 5.05
CA ARG A 150 9.30 11.96 3.64
C ARG A 150 8.01 11.27 3.18
N ALA A 151 7.50 10.32 3.96
CA ALA A 151 6.25 9.64 3.61
C ALA A 151 5.07 10.62 3.70
N ARG A 152 4.98 11.43 4.76
CA ARG A 152 3.94 12.46 4.91
C ARG A 152 3.91 13.41 3.71
N LEU A 153 5.07 13.92 3.28
CA LEU A 153 5.15 14.78 2.09
C LEU A 153 4.71 14.05 0.81
N CYS A 154 5.03 12.76 0.67
CA CYS A 154 4.57 11.94 -0.45
C CYS A 154 3.03 11.83 -0.46
N TYR A 155 2.42 11.56 0.69
CA TYR A 155 0.97 11.44 0.83
C TYR A 155 0.26 12.78 0.58
N LEU A 156 0.76 13.89 1.14
CA LEU A 156 0.24 15.24 0.86
C LEU A 156 0.27 15.55 -0.65
N LYS A 157 1.39 15.22 -1.33
CA LYS A 157 1.51 15.38 -2.79
C LYS A 157 0.59 14.45 -3.59
N ALA A 158 0.21 13.30 -3.04
CA ALA A 158 -0.77 12.40 -3.65
C ALA A 158 -2.23 12.82 -3.36
N GLY A 159 -2.46 13.81 -2.51
CA GLY A 159 -3.78 14.38 -2.23
C GLY A 159 -4.38 14.02 -0.87
N PHE A 160 -3.65 13.28 -0.04
CA PHE A 160 -4.09 13.02 1.32
C PHE A 160 -4.05 14.29 2.17
N ILE A 161 -5.00 14.40 3.09
CA ILE A 161 -5.11 15.49 4.07
C ILE A 161 -4.87 14.89 5.46
N GLU A 162 -4.14 15.59 6.31
CA GLU A 162 -3.95 15.19 7.71
C GLU A 162 -5.23 15.49 8.50
N GLU A 163 -5.76 14.49 9.20
CA GLU A 163 -7.01 14.60 9.97
C GLU A 163 -6.78 14.66 11.49
N GLY A 164 -5.62 14.20 11.95
CA GLY A 164 -5.31 14.25 13.38
C GLY A 164 -4.03 13.54 13.74
N VAL A 165 -3.60 13.75 15.00
CA VAL A 165 -2.39 13.16 15.58
C VAL A 165 -2.75 12.39 16.85
N ALA A 166 -2.48 11.10 16.85
CA ALA A 166 -2.55 10.26 18.03
C ALA A 166 -1.19 10.29 18.73
N ARG A 167 -1.09 11.05 19.84
CA ARG A 167 0.16 11.21 20.58
C ARG A 167 0.57 9.90 21.25
N GLN A 168 1.87 9.55 21.18
CA GLN A 168 2.47 8.40 21.86
C GLN A 168 1.74 7.07 21.58
N LYS A 169 1.20 6.91 20.37
CA LYS A 169 0.33 5.78 20.02
C LYS A 169 1.09 4.48 19.87
N THR A 170 2.32 4.52 19.36
CA THR A 170 3.06 3.31 19.00
C THR A 170 4.42 3.27 19.68
N TRP A 171 4.72 2.15 20.33
CA TRP A 171 6.06 1.86 20.86
C TRP A 171 6.92 1.24 19.76
N LYS A 172 8.10 1.83 19.47
CA LYS A 172 9.07 1.29 18.53
C LYS A 172 10.46 1.85 18.81
N ASN A 173 11.49 1.01 18.64
CA ASN A 173 12.90 1.41 18.82
C ASN A 173 13.15 2.13 20.15
N GLY A 174 12.57 1.61 21.24
CA GLY A 174 12.83 2.10 22.61
C GLY A 174 12.10 3.38 23.02
N LYS A 175 11.15 3.89 22.22
CA LYS A 175 10.34 5.07 22.55
C LYS A 175 8.93 5.02 22.01
N PHE A 176 8.05 5.85 22.56
CA PHE A 176 6.71 6.08 22.01
C PHE A 176 6.77 7.12 20.88
N HIS A 177 5.97 6.87 19.87
CA HIS A 177 5.88 7.71 18.67
C HIS A 177 4.46 8.22 18.46
N ASP A 178 4.36 9.45 17.99
CA ASP A 178 3.11 10.00 17.49
C ASP A 178 2.79 9.45 16.11
N VAL A 179 1.50 9.24 15.85
CA VAL A 179 0.98 8.72 14.59
C VAL A 179 -0.03 9.71 14.02
N VAL A 180 0.19 10.13 12.79
CA VAL A 180 -0.70 11.00 12.03
C VAL A 180 -1.66 10.15 11.23
N SER A 181 -2.96 10.42 11.33
CA SER A 181 -3.99 9.87 10.45
C SER A 181 -4.17 10.79 9.25
N MET A 182 -4.20 10.21 8.07
CA MET A 182 -4.41 10.95 6.82
C MET A 182 -5.44 10.24 5.96
N ALA A 183 -6.21 11.01 5.18
CA ALA A 183 -7.16 10.45 4.23
C ALA A 183 -7.27 11.30 2.97
N VAL A 184 -7.84 10.71 1.93
CA VAL A 184 -8.27 11.38 0.71
C VAL A 184 -9.67 10.93 0.36
N LEU A 185 -10.56 11.88 0.05
CA LEU A 185 -11.90 11.60 -0.41
C LEU A 185 -11.96 11.62 -1.94
N ARG A 186 -12.87 10.81 -2.50
CA ARG A 186 -13.06 10.72 -3.95
C ARG A 186 -13.24 12.09 -4.62
N ASP A 187 -14.09 12.94 -4.03
CA ASP A 187 -14.41 14.24 -4.63
C ASP A 187 -13.24 15.22 -4.57
N GLU A 188 -12.40 15.13 -3.54
CA GLU A 188 -11.18 15.92 -3.42
C GLU A 188 -10.13 15.48 -4.45
N TRP A 189 -9.98 14.16 -4.61
CA TRP A 189 -9.07 13.57 -5.58
C TRP A 189 -9.49 13.92 -7.02
N ALA A 190 -10.78 13.79 -7.37
CA ALA A 190 -11.31 14.12 -8.70
C ALA A 190 -11.01 15.58 -9.09
N LYS A 191 -11.25 16.54 -8.19
CA LYS A 191 -10.94 17.95 -8.43
C LYS A 191 -9.46 18.22 -8.69
N ARG A 192 -8.56 17.43 -8.09
CA ARG A 192 -7.11 17.56 -8.33
C ARG A 192 -6.70 16.99 -9.68
N GLU A 193 -7.26 15.86 -10.09
CA GLU A 193 -6.99 15.26 -11.40
C GLU A 193 -7.45 16.16 -12.55
N GLU A 194 -8.54 16.92 -12.37
CA GLU A 194 -9.02 17.91 -13.34
C GLU A 194 -8.09 19.13 -13.48
N GLN A 195 -7.25 19.40 -12.49
CA GLN A 195 -6.34 20.58 -12.45
C GLN A 195 -4.89 20.22 -12.79
N ALA A 196 -4.57 18.93 -13.00
CA ALA A 196 -3.20 18.42 -13.24
C ALA A 196 -2.92 18.24 -14.73
#